data_14dc9bcf070bf1675f9e92f38938e809
#
_entry.id   14dc9bcf070bf1675f9e92f38938e809
#
_cell.length_a   1.000
_cell.length_b   1.000
_cell.length_c   1.000
_cell.angle_alpha   90.00
_cell.angle_beta   90.00
_cell.angle_gamma   90.00
#
_symmetry.space_group_name_H-M   'P 1'
#
loop_
_entity.id
_entity.type
_entity.pdbx_description
1 polymer ?
#
loop_
_entity_poly.entity_id
_entity_poly.type
_entity_poly.pdbx_seq_one_letter_code
_entity_poly.pdbx_strand_id
1 'polypeptide(L)' 'PTESNEMVERIRRIRDRGITVLLVEHSMRVVMDISDMITVISYGRKIAQGLPDEIKHDRQVIEAYIGEDTDAA' A
#
# COMPACT_ATOMS: atom_id res chain seq x y z
N PRO A 1 -9.33 -11.56 -1.90
CA PRO A 1 -9.12 -12.91 -2.39
C PRO A 1 -8.11 -13.70 -1.56
N THR A 2 -8.24 -14.99 -1.56
CA THR A 2 -7.38 -15.88 -0.79
C THR A 2 -5.91 -15.72 -1.16
N GLU A 3 -5.63 -15.58 -2.44
CA GLU A 3 -4.26 -15.44 -2.94
C GLU A 3 -3.58 -14.19 -2.37
N SER A 4 -4.31 -13.08 -2.31
CA SER A 4 -3.77 -11.84 -1.74
C SER A 4 -3.47 -12.02 -0.25
N ASN A 5 -4.34 -12.73 0.47
CA ASN A 5 -4.14 -12.98 1.88
C ASN A 5 -2.93 -13.86 2.13
N GLU A 6 -2.70 -14.85 1.28
CA GLU A 6 -1.52 -15.72 1.39
C GLU A 6 -0.24 -14.96 1.15
N MET A 7 -0.24 -14.06 0.16
CA MET A 7 0.90 -13.22 -0.14
C MET A 7 1.24 -12.31 1.05
N VAL A 8 0.23 -11.68 1.62
CA VAL A 8 0.38 -10.81 2.78
C VAL A 8 1.01 -11.57 3.95
N GLU A 9 0.52 -12.77 4.21
CA GLU A 9 1.06 -13.60 5.30
C GLU A 9 2.52 -13.96 5.09
N ARG A 10 2.90 -14.28 3.87
CA ARG A 10 4.29 -14.60 3.56
C ARG A 10 5.20 -13.40 3.76
N ILE A 11 4.74 -12.24 3.32
CA ILE A 11 5.51 -11.01 3.48
C ILE A 11 5.68 -10.68 4.96
N ARG A 12 4.62 -10.83 5.76
CA ARG A 12 4.70 -10.59 7.20
C ARG A 12 5.72 -11.49 7.86
N ARG A 13 5.77 -12.76 7.49
CA ARG A 13 6.74 -13.70 8.04
C ARG A 13 8.16 -13.29 7.74
N ILE A 14 8.40 -12.86 6.52
CA ILE A 14 9.72 -12.39 6.09
C ILE A 14 10.12 -11.16 6.89
N ARG A 15 9.21 -10.20 7.01
CA ARG A 15 9.44 -8.97 7.75
C ARG A 15 9.72 -9.27 9.23
N ASP A 16 8.95 -10.17 9.82
CA ASP A 16 9.10 -10.51 11.23
C ASP A 16 10.45 -11.17 11.53
N ARG A 17 11.12 -11.68 10.51
CA ARG A 17 12.46 -12.22 10.65
C ARG A 17 13.55 -11.16 10.55
N GLY A 18 13.17 -9.90 10.48
CA GLY A 18 14.10 -8.77 10.44
C GLY A 18 14.56 -8.39 9.04
N ILE A 19 13.91 -8.92 8.01
CA ILE A 19 14.28 -8.65 6.62
C ILE A 19 13.46 -7.47 6.11
N THR A 20 14.14 -6.49 5.52
CA THR A 20 13.47 -5.36 4.88
C THR A 20 12.86 -5.83 3.55
N VAL A 21 11.59 -5.50 3.34
CA VAL A 21 10.87 -5.90 2.15
C VAL A 21 10.42 -4.65 1.39
N LEU A 22 10.72 -4.62 0.10
CA LEU A 22 10.19 -3.59 -0.79
C LEU A 22 9.10 -4.22 -1.64
N LEU A 23 7.88 -3.69 -1.51
CA LEU A 23 6.71 -4.19 -2.22
C LEU A 23 6.20 -3.12 -3.18
N VAL A 24 6.02 -3.49 -4.45
CA VAL A 24 5.38 -2.62 -5.43
C VAL A 24 4.00 -3.19 -5.72
N GLU A 25 2.97 -2.41 -5.42
CA GLU A 25 1.60 -2.90 -5.49
C GLU A 25 0.65 -1.76 -5.82
N HIS A 26 -0.46 -2.08 -6.44
CA HIS A 26 -1.49 -1.10 -6.78
C HIS A 26 -2.78 -1.28 -5.96
N SER A 27 -2.86 -2.33 -5.16
CA SER A 27 -3.98 -2.53 -4.26
C SER A 27 -3.75 -1.75 -2.97
N MET A 28 -4.51 -0.69 -2.77
CA MET A 28 -4.37 0.14 -1.57
C MET A 28 -4.66 -0.66 -0.31
N ARG A 29 -5.60 -1.61 -0.38
CA ARG A 29 -5.91 -2.43 0.78
C ARG A 29 -4.71 -3.26 1.24
N VAL A 30 -4.01 -3.90 0.30
CA VAL A 30 -2.83 -4.70 0.62
C VAL A 30 -1.72 -3.81 1.18
N VAL A 31 -1.45 -2.69 0.50
CA VAL A 31 -0.40 -1.76 0.90
C VAL A 31 -0.66 -1.22 2.31
N MET A 32 -1.88 -0.80 2.58
CA MET A 32 -2.24 -0.26 3.90
C MET A 32 -2.13 -1.30 5.00
N ASP A 33 -2.40 -2.56 4.67
CA ASP A 33 -2.43 -3.64 5.66
C ASP A 33 -1.04 -4.04 6.14
N ILE A 34 -0.04 -4.06 5.25
CA ILE A 34 1.26 -4.65 5.60
C ILE A 34 2.44 -3.68 5.58
N SER A 35 2.26 -2.47 5.10
CA SER A 35 3.39 -1.55 4.95
C SER A 35 3.67 -0.77 6.22
N ASP A 36 4.95 -0.60 6.52
CA ASP A 36 5.38 0.28 7.60
C ASP A 36 5.57 1.71 7.09
N MET A 37 5.99 1.84 5.84
CA MET A 37 6.19 3.13 5.19
C MET A 37 5.71 3.00 3.75
N ILE A 38 4.96 3.98 3.27
CA ILE A 38 4.41 3.96 1.92
C ILE A 38 4.92 5.15 1.13
N THR A 39 5.37 4.88 -0.10
CA THR A 39 5.70 5.92 -1.07
C THR A 39 4.72 5.78 -2.23
N VAL A 40 4.03 6.84 -2.55
CA VAL A 40 3.01 6.82 -3.62
C VAL A 40 3.56 7.52 -4.86
N ILE A 41 3.48 6.84 -5.99
CA ILE A 41 3.98 7.34 -7.27
C ILE A 41 2.80 7.41 -8.24
N SER A 42 2.71 8.52 -8.95
CA SER A 42 1.70 8.72 -9.98
C SER A 42 2.37 9.41 -11.17
N TYR A 43 2.20 8.82 -12.36
CA TYR A 43 2.81 9.34 -13.58
C TYR A 43 4.32 9.57 -13.44
N GLY A 44 5.01 8.63 -12.80
CA GLY A 44 6.45 8.70 -12.61
C GLY A 44 6.93 9.68 -11.57
N ARG A 45 6.02 10.26 -10.79
CA ARG A 45 6.36 11.27 -9.78
C ARG A 45 5.92 10.80 -8.40
N LYS A 46 6.77 11.07 -7.41
CA LYS A 46 6.38 10.84 -6.03
C LYS A 46 5.38 11.91 -5.60
N ILE A 47 4.18 11.51 -5.21
CA ILE A 47 3.15 12.44 -4.78
C ILE A 47 2.93 12.43 -3.27
N ALA A 48 3.37 11.38 -2.60
CA ALA A 48 3.22 11.30 -1.14
C ALA A 48 4.16 10.25 -0.58
N GLN A 49 4.52 10.39 0.69
CA GLN A 49 5.31 9.41 1.41
C GLN A 49 5.02 9.55 2.90
N GLY A 50 4.84 8.43 3.58
CA GLY A 50 4.57 8.47 5.00
C GLY A 50 4.03 7.17 5.54
N LEU A 51 3.54 7.22 6.77
CA LEU A 51 2.92 6.08 7.41
C LEU A 51 1.56 5.79 6.78
N PRO A 52 1.09 4.54 6.85
CA PRO A 52 -0.21 4.19 6.25
C PRO A 52 -1.34 5.13 6.66
N ASP A 53 -1.39 5.52 7.93
CA ASP A 53 -2.46 6.40 8.41
C ASP A 53 -2.38 7.78 7.77
N GLU A 54 -1.18 8.29 7.54
CA GLU A 54 -0.99 9.57 6.86
C GLU A 54 -1.38 9.47 5.39
N ILE A 55 -0.99 8.37 4.75
CA ILE A 55 -1.24 8.18 3.32
C ILE A 55 -2.73 8.06 3.02
N LYS A 56 -3.47 7.34 3.84
CA LYS A 56 -4.90 7.15 3.58
C LYS A 56 -5.71 8.44 3.72
N HIS A 57 -5.16 9.45 4.40
CA HIS A 57 -5.80 10.75 4.53
C HIS A 57 -5.23 11.80 3.59
N ASP A 58 -4.25 11.45 2.79
CA ASP A 58 -3.65 12.38 1.83
C ASP A 58 -4.59 12.59 0.65
N ARG A 59 -4.91 13.85 0.38
CA ARG A 59 -5.88 14.19 -0.66
C ARG A 59 -5.42 13.73 -2.04
N GLN A 60 -4.15 13.88 -2.37
CA GLN A 60 -3.64 13.47 -3.68
C GLN A 60 -3.74 11.95 -3.85
N VAL A 61 -3.48 11.20 -2.79
CA VAL A 61 -3.59 9.75 -2.81
C VAL A 61 -5.05 9.33 -2.97
N ILE A 62 -5.94 9.97 -2.22
CA ILE A 62 -7.38 9.67 -2.31
C ILE A 62 -7.88 9.88 -3.73
N GLU A 63 -7.51 10.98 -4.35
CA GLU A 63 -7.95 11.26 -5.73
C GLU A 63 -7.34 10.30 -6.74
N ALA A 64 -6.07 9.91 -6.55
CA ALA A 64 -5.38 9.07 -7.53
C ALA A 64 -5.73 7.59 -7.41
N TYR A 65 -5.96 7.10 -6.22
CA TYR A 65 -6.09 5.65 -5.98
C TYR A 65 -7.32 5.25 -5.20
N ILE A 66 -7.53 5.84 -4.02
CA ILE A 66 -8.60 5.42 -3.12
C ILE A 66 -9.97 5.74 -3.72
N GLY A 67 -10.09 6.87 -4.39
CA GLY A 67 -11.32 7.23 -5.07
C GLY A 67 -11.72 6.21 -6.12
N GLU A 68 -10.74 5.71 -6.88
CA GLU A 68 -11.00 4.68 -7.88
C GLU A 68 -11.45 3.38 -7.25
N ASP A 69 -10.81 2.98 -6.16
CA ASP A 69 -11.19 1.77 -5.44
C ASP A 69 -12.61 1.88 -4.90
N THR A 70 -12.97 3.06 -4.41
CA THR A 70 -14.32 3.30 -3.92
C THR A 70 -15.34 3.21 -5.05
N ASP A 71 -15.02 3.76 -6.19
CA ASP A 71 -15.90 3.72 -7.36
C ASP A 71 -16.04 2.30 -7.88
N ALA A 72 -14.99 1.50 -7.77
CA ALA A 72 -15.01 0.12 -8.19
C ALA A 72 -15.84 -0.78 -7.26
N ALA A 73 -16.00 -0.34 -6.06
CA ALA A 73 -16.78 -1.08 -5.08
C ALA A 73 -18.27 -0.87 -5.27
#